data_b4e2b1093b288559697db92316bb329c
#
_entry.id   b4e2b1093b288559697db92316bb329c
#
_cell.length_a   1.000
_cell.length_b   1.000
_cell.length_c   1.000
_cell.angle_alpha   90.00
_cell.angle_beta   90.00
_cell.angle_gamma   90.00
#
_symmetry.space_group_name_H-M   'P 1'
#
loop_
_entity.id
_entity.type
_entity.pdbx_description
1 polymer ?
#
loop_
_entity_poly.entity_id
_entity_poly.type
_entity_poly.pdbx_seq_one_letter_code
_entity_poly.pdbx_strand_id
1 'polypeptide(L)'
;MRKVFTLCLLLFLNSQIYPQYSPGARQISLANSDVALANDVFSIFNNPAGLAQLNWREVGIYYSPAPFGLTELSNGYVAYNEPFNFGSISIGGMTYGFDLYRESKVVLGYSYNYENILFAGLTINYHSYSIQNYGSTSAFYINAGGLVYILDELRWGFFVNNLNRASVADIDDQIPMVFATGLSFDIIQNFSLNFALEKDIRFNPSVQFGIEYDIIEYLSLRAGTSNDPSRFTAGVGINYSIFSLDYAFFTHQDLGLTHQAGIILSFGKEGSRSSAVRRYLNTRE
;
A
#
# COMPACT_ATOMS: atom_id res chain seq x y z
N MET A 1 21.32 -12.60 -41.75
CA MET A 1 20.14 -12.99 -40.95
C MET A 1 20.50 -13.32 -39.49
N ARG A 2 21.56 -14.07 -39.19
CA ARG A 2 21.95 -14.44 -37.80
C ARG A 2 22.28 -13.24 -36.87
N LYS A 3 22.92 -12.18 -37.40
CA LYS A 3 23.30 -10.97 -36.65
C LYS A 3 22.15 -10.03 -36.31
N VAL A 4 21.07 -10.04 -37.11
CA VAL A 4 19.87 -9.24 -36.87
C VAL A 4 19.04 -9.88 -35.73
N PHE A 5 19.00 -11.21 -35.66
CA PHE A 5 18.32 -11.94 -34.59
C PHE A 5 18.97 -11.75 -33.24
N THR A 6 20.30 -11.67 -33.19
CA THR A 6 21.08 -11.39 -31.97
C THR A 6 20.88 -9.94 -31.47
N LEU A 7 20.73 -8.99 -32.40
CA LEU A 7 20.46 -7.58 -32.03
C LEU A 7 19.04 -7.39 -31.50
N CYS A 8 18.05 -8.09 -32.09
CA CYS A 8 16.67 -8.07 -31.56
C CYS A 8 16.57 -8.73 -30.17
N LEU A 9 17.33 -9.79 -29.91
CA LEU A 9 17.34 -10.45 -28.60
C LEU A 9 17.96 -9.57 -27.50
N LEU A 10 18.94 -8.72 -27.84
CA LEU A 10 19.56 -7.77 -26.90
C LEU A 10 18.67 -6.55 -26.57
N LEU A 11 17.68 -6.24 -27.42
CA LEU A 11 16.73 -5.15 -27.15
C LEU A 11 15.59 -5.54 -26.15
N PHE A 12 15.42 -6.84 -25.88
CA PHE A 12 14.43 -7.33 -24.93
C PHE A 12 14.97 -7.55 -23.50
N LEU A 13 16.26 -7.28 -23.24
CA LEU A 13 16.89 -7.54 -21.93
C LEU A 13 16.91 -6.34 -20.97
N ASN A 14 16.17 -5.27 -21.26
CA ASN A 14 16.11 -4.09 -20.38
C ASN A 14 14.78 -3.92 -19.63
N SER A 15 13.98 -4.96 -19.48
CA SER A 15 12.87 -4.93 -18.51
C SER A 15 13.44 -5.18 -17.12
N GLN A 16 13.85 -4.13 -16.44
CA GLN A 16 14.16 -4.20 -15.03
C GLN A 16 12.85 -4.40 -14.28
N ILE A 17 12.57 -5.63 -13.89
CA ILE A 17 11.43 -5.97 -13.05
C ILE A 17 11.82 -5.58 -11.62
N TYR A 18 11.38 -4.40 -11.18
CA TYR A 18 11.44 -4.07 -9.76
C TYR A 18 10.15 -4.55 -9.12
N PRO A 19 10.23 -5.42 -8.11
CA PRO A 19 9.06 -5.84 -7.37
C PRO A 19 8.49 -4.64 -6.62
N GLN A 20 7.34 -4.19 -7.04
CA GLN A 20 6.57 -3.18 -6.32
C GLN A 20 5.83 -3.89 -5.18
N TYR A 21 6.40 -3.79 -3.99
CA TYR A 21 5.84 -4.41 -2.79
C TYR A 21 4.76 -3.48 -2.23
N SER A 22 3.53 -3.80 -2.50
CA SER A 22 2.40 -3.11 -1.90
C SER A 22 1.80 -3.99 -0.83
N PRO A 23 1.77 -3.54 0.43
CA PRO A 23 1.18 -4.31 1.51
C PRO A 23 -0.34 -4.20 1.50
N GLY A 24 -0.99 -5.28 1.95
CA GLY A 24 -2.42 -5.33 2.18
C GLY A 24 -3.21 -5.92 1.01
N ALA A 25 -3.99 -6.96 1.30
CA ALA A 25 -4.85 -7.59 0.29
C ALA A 25 -5.92 -6.63 -0.23
N ARG A 26 -6.45 -5.74 0.64
CA ARG A 26 -7.40 -4.69 0.25
C ARG A 26 -6.79 -3.72 -0.75
N GLN A 27 -5.58 -3.21 -0.50
CA GLN A 27 -4.85 -2.29 -1.37
C GLN A 27 -4.60 -2.90 -2.74
N ILE A 28 -4.14 -4.13 -2.76
CA ILE A 28 -3.87 -4.87 -4.00
C ILE A 28 -5.15 -5.11 -4.80
N SER A 29 -6.26 -5.44 -4.14
CA SER A 29 -7.54 -5.63 -4.83
C SER A 29 -8.07 -4.36 -5.50
N LEU A 30 -7.63 -3.18 -5.05
CA LEU A 30 -7.90 -1.86 -5.63
C LEU A 30 -6.82 -1.39 -6.61
N ALA A 31 -5.92 -2.28 -7.04
CA ALA A 31 -4.75 -1.96 -7.89
C ALA A 31 -3.87 -0.85 -7.28
N ASN A 32 -3.79 -0.72 -5.95
CA ASN A 32 -3.08 0.33 -5.18
C ASN A 32 -3.58 1.76 -5.45
N SER A 33 -4.82 1.93 -5.89
CA SER A 33 -5.42 3.25 -6.11
C SER A 33 -5.88 3.94 -4.81
N ASP A 34 -5.45 3.43 -3.66
CA ASP A 34 -5.94 3.78 -2.33
C ASP A 34 -5.21 4.96 -1.65
N VAL A 35 -4.34 5.69 -2.35
CA VAL A 35 -3.57 6.81 -1.77
C VAL A 35 -4.45 7.87 -1.10
N ALA A 36 -5.66 8.11 -1.59
CA ALA A 36 -6.64 9.01 -0.99
C ALA A 36 -7.67 8.29 -0.08
N LEU A 37 -7.86 6.99 -0.24
CA LEU A 37 -8.71 6.17 0.62
C LEU A 37 -8.05 5.92 1.99
N ALA A 38 -6.84 5.39 1.99
CA ALA A 38 -5.85 5.26 3.06
C ALA A 38 -6.42 5.17 4.49
N ASN A 39 -7.42 4.30 4.74
CA ASN A 39 -8.16 4.27 5.98
C ASN A 39 -8.09 2.93 6.72
N ASP A 40 -6.95 2.25 6.66
CA ASP A 40 -6.63 1.08 7.47
C ASP A 40 -5.16 1.08 7.91
N VAL A 41 -4.79 0.12 8.75
CA VAL A 41 -3.45 0.05 9.37
C VAL A 41 -2.31 -0.08 8.36
N PHE A 42 -2.54 -0.65 7.16
CA PHE A 42 -1.51 -0.77 6.12
C PHE A 42 -1.19 0.56 5.44
N SER A 43 -1.99 1.62 5.69
CA SER A 43 -1.69 2.97 5.25
C SER A 43 -0.34 3.51 5.76
N ILE A 44 0.24 2.92 6.82
CA ILE A 44 1.61 3.23 7.27
C ILE A 44 2.64 3.08 6.14
N PHE A 45 2.40 2.19 5.17
CA PHE A 45 3.30 1.93 4.06
C PHE A 45 2.97 2.74 2.80
N ASN A 46 1.69 3.16 2.60
CA ASN A 46 1.19 3.76 1.37
C ASN A 46 0.93 5.27 1.52
N ASN A 47 0.16 5.67 2.53
CA ASN A 47 -0.08 7.08 2.86
C ASN A 47 -0.34 7.20 4.37
N PRO A 48 0.68 7.48 5.17
CA PRO A 48 0.56 7.50 6.63
C PRO A 48 -0.44 8.55 7.15
N ALA A 49 -0.75 9.60 6.38
CA ALA A 49 -1.75 10.59 6.77
C ALA A 49 -3.11 9.96 7.07
N GLY A 50 -3.44 8.90 6.36
CA GLY A 50 -4.71 8.19 6.51
C GLY A 50 -4.91 7.54 7.87
N LEU A 51 -3.86 7.23 8.61
CA LEU A 51 -3.95 6.62 9.94
C LEU A 51 -4.61 7.55 10.97
N ALA A 52 -4.51 8.85 10.78
CA ALA A 52 -5.16 9.83 11.66
C ALA A 52 -6.69 9.93 11.45
N GLN A 53 -7.25 9.21 10.47
CA GLN A 53 -8.70 9.01 10.33
C GLN A 53 -9.24 7.91 11.26
N LEU A 54 -8.36 7.10 11.85
CA LEU A 54 -8.74 5.98 12.71
C LEU A 54 -8.76 6.43 14.17
N ASN A 55 -9.93 6.43 14.79
CA ASN A 55 -10.06 6.67 16.22
C ASN A 55 -10.12 5.37 17.04
N TRP A 56 -9.68 4.25 16.46
CA TRP A 56 -9.60 2.94 17.06
C TRP A 56 -8.24 2.30 16.79
N ARG A 57 -7.85 1.33 17.63
CA ARG A 57 -6.63 0.54 17.46
C ARG A 57 -6.79 -0.47 16.36
N GLU A 58 -5.75 -0.63 15.55
CA GLU A 58 -5.70 -1.70 14.56
C GLU A 58 -4.38 -2.45 14.58
N VAL A 59 -4.47 -3.76 14.40
CA VAL A 59 -3.34 -4.65 14.07
C VAL A 59 -3.63 -5.32 12.75
N GLY A 60 -2.68 -5.32 11.84
CA GLY A 60 -2.82 -5.98 10.55
C GLY A 60 -1.66 -6.93 10.28
N ILE A 61 -1.97 -8.07 9.67
CA ILE A 61 -1.01 -9.03 9.12
C ILE A 61 -1.40 -9.31 7.68
N TYR A 62 -0.42 -9.29 6.80
CA TYR A 62 -0.58 -9.60 5.38
C TYR A 62 0.50 -10.58 4.94
N TYR A 63 0.15 -11.49 4.05
CA TYR A 63 1.07 -12.47 3.51
C TYR A 63 0.76 -12.84 2.06
N SER A 64 1.80 -12.84 1.22
CA SER A 64 1.79 -13.36 -0.15
C SER A 64 2.82 -14.49 -0.24
N PRO A 65 2.38 -15.76 -0.26
CA PRO A 65 3.28 -16.91 -0.11
C PRO A 65 4.15 -17.17 -1.33
N ALA A 66 3.64 -16.92 -2.53
CA ALA A 66 4.31 -17.24 -3.78
C ALA A 66 3.85 -16.30 -4.91
N PRO A 67 4.26 -15.03 -4.91
CA PRO A 67 3.99 -14.16 -6.04
C PRO A 67 4.48 -14.79 -7.34
N PHE A 68 3.60 -14.82 -8.35
CA PHE A 68 3.87 -15.45 -9.65
C PHE A 68 4.22 -16.95 -9.57
N GLY A 69 3.82 -17.65 -8.49
CA GLY A 69 4.16 -19.03 -8.25
C GLY A 69 5.58 -19.28 -7.70
N LEU A 70 6.33 -18.21 -7.39
CA LEU A 70 7.70 -18.27 -6.88
C LEU A 70 7.73 -18.00 -5.38
N THR A 71 8.08 -19.01 -4.59
CA THR A 71 8.20 -18.89 -3.12
C THR A 71 9.34 -17.98 -2.70
N GLU A 72 10.34 -17.80 -3.56
CA GLU A 72 11.47 -16.88 -3.39
C GLU A 72 11.04 -15.41 -3.34
N LEU A 73 9.87 -15.09 -3.87
CA LEU A 73 9.27 -13.77 -3.86
C LEU A 73 8.28 -13.58 -2.71
N SER A 74 8.21 -14.54 -1.77
CA SER A 74 7.30 -14.44 -0.64
C SER A 74 7.52 -13.15 0.14
N ASN A 75 6.41 -12.54 0.57
CA ASN A 75 6.48 -11.34 1.37
C ASN A 75 5.39 -11.30 2.43
N GLY A 76 5.73 -10.70 3.56
CA GLY A 76 4.84 -10.55 4.69
C GLY A 76 4.97 -9.18 5.32
N TYR A 77 3.86 -8.64 5.81
CA TYR A 77 3.80 -7.37 6.49
C TYR A 77 3.01 -7.49 7.77
N VAL A 78 3.42 -6.72 8.76
CA VAL A 78 2.68 -6.51 10.01
C VAL A 78 2.62 -5.02 10.28
N ALA A 79 1.49 -4.55 10.81
CA ALA A 79 1.34 -3.15 11.18
C ALA A 79 0.46 -3.02 12.43
N TYR A 80 0.71 -1.97 13.20
CA TYR A 80 -0.07 -1.56 14.36
C TYR A 80 -0.27 -0.05 14.34
N ASN A 81 -1.48 0.40 14.68
CA ASN A 81 -1.82 1.80 14.85
C ASN A 81 -2.51 2.03 16.19
N GLU A 82 -2.00 3.00 16.95
CA GLU A 82 -2.57 3.49 18.21
C GLU A 82 -2.99 4.94 18.05
N PRO A 83 -4.30 5.27 18.14
CA PRO A 83 -4.79 6.63 18.15
C PRO A 83 -4.62 7.27 19.52
N PHE A 84 -4.18 8.53 19.54
CA PHE A 84 -4.10 9.41 20.69
C PHE A 84 -4.83 10.72 20.44
N ASN A 85 -5.08 11.50 21.48
CA ASN A 85 -5.72 12.82 21.35
C ASN A 85 -4.87 13.84 20.54
N PHE A 86 -3.56 13.59 20.45
CA PHE A 86 -2.61 14.45 19.73
C PHE A 86 -2.24 13.90 18.33
N GLY A 87 -2.82 12.82 17.88
CA GLY A 87 -2.53 12.17 16.61
C GLY A 87 -2.46 10.65 16.75
N SER A 88 -1.96 9.94 15.73
CA SER A 88 -1.77 8.49 15.76
C SER A 88 -0.29 8.14 15.68
N ILE A 89 0.13 7.15 16.47
CA ILE A 89 1.46 6.55 16.41
C ILE A 89 1.31 5.14 15.85
N SER A 90 2.16 4.80 14.89
CA SER A 90 2.11 3.51 14.22
C SER A 90 3.48 2.87 14.08
N ILE A 91 3.49 1.55 14.05
CA ILE A 91 4.68 0.74 13.78
C ILE A 91 4.34 -0.32 12.74
N GLY A 92 5.28 -0.58 11.83
CA GLY A 92 5.14 -1.60 10.81
C GLY A 92 6.42 -2.38 10.60
N GLY A 93 6.28 -3.58 10.09
CA GLY A 93 7.39 -4.46 9.70
C GLY A 93 7.11 -5.13 8.37
N MET A 94 8.17 -5.43 7.62
CA MET A 94 8.11 -6.19 6.37
C MET A 94 9.26 -7.17 6.30
N THR A 95 8.98 -8.32 5.75
CA THR A 95 9.99 -9.27 5.27
C THR A 95 9.68 -9.68 3.85
N TYR A 96 10.72 -9.83 3.03
CA TYR A 96 10.63 -10.27 1.65
C TYR A 96 11.82 -11.16 1.32
N GLY A 97 11.58 -12.14 0.44
CA GLY A 97 12.63 -12.96 -0.13
C GLY A 97 12.81 -14.31 0.55
N PHE A 98 13.98 -14.87 0.42
CA PHE A 98 14.34 -16.24 0.80
C PHE A 98 15.75 -16.31 1.41
N ASP A 99 16.29 -17.50 1.65
CA ASP A 99 17.55 -17.67 2.39
C ASP A 99 18.77 -17.02 1.73
N LEU A 100 18.80 -16.94 0.39
CA LEU A 100 19.93 -16.31 -0.33
C LEU A 100 19.82 -14.79 -0.43
N TYR A 101 18.58 -14.26 -0.43
CA TYR A 101 18.31 -12.82 -0.51
C TYR A 101 17.13 -12.46 0.38
N ARG A 102 17.33 -11.60 1.35
CA ARG A 102 16.29 -11.15 2.27
C ARG A 102 16.30 -9.65 2.45
N GLU A 103 15.11 -9.07 2.36
CA GLU A 103 14.85 -7.71 2.79
C GLU A 103 14.03 -7.71 4.06
N SER A 104 14.35 -6.79 4.96
CA SER A 104 13.58 -6.54 6.18
C SER A 104 13.43 -5.04 6.39
N LYS A 105 12.21 -4.61 6.70
CA LYS A 105 11.91 -3.20 6.94
C LYS A 105 11.19 -3.04 8.27
N VAL A 106 11.59 -2.00 9.01
CA VAL A 106 10.87 -1.50 10.18
C VAL A 106 10.46 -0.07 9.90
N VAL A 107 9.22 0.26 10.20
CA VAL A 107 8.62 1.58 9.94
C VAL A 107 8.04 2.11 11.24
N LEU A 108 8.36 3.36 11.57
CA LEU A 108 7.71 4.12 12.64
C LEU A 108 6.98 5.29 12.00
N GLY A 109 5.71 5.48 12.35
CA GLY A 109 4.85 6.51 11.78
C GLY A 109 4.22 7.39 12.84
N TYR A 110 4.04 8.65 12.46
CA TYR A 110 3.22 9.63 13.19
C TYR A 110 2.27 10.31 12.21
N SER A 111 1.01 10.44 12.61
CA SER A 111 -0.04 11.04 11.77
C SER A 111 -0.88 11.99 12.60
N TYR A 112 -1.24 13.11 11.98
CA TYR A 112 -1.97 14.20 12.62
C TYR A 112 -3.23 14.56 11.84
N ASN A 113 -4.31 14.79 12.57
CA ASN A 113 -5.59 15.25 12.04
C ASN A 113 -5.81 16.72 12.44
N TYR A 114 -5.94 17.58 11.44
CA TYR A 114 -6.29 18.98 11.62
C TYR A 114 -7.73 19.23 11.19
N GLU A 115 -8.61 19.48 12.16
CA GLU A 115 -10.03 19.84 11.98
C GLU A 115 -10.84 18.88 11.09
N ASN A 116 -10.49 17.59 11.06
CA ASN A 116 -11.13 16.57 10.22
C ASN A 116 -11.11 16.87 8.70
N ILE A 117 -10.39 17.89 8.27
CA ILE A 117 -10.27 18.32 6.88
C ILE A 117 -8.92 17.96 6.31
N LEU A 118 -7.84 18.23 7.05
CA LEU A 118 -6.47 18.01 6.61
C LEU A 118 -5.78 16.98 7.51
N PHE A 119 -5.20 15.98 6.89
CA PHE A 119 -4.43 14.94 7.56
C PHE A 119 -3.01 14.94 7.01
N ALA A 120 -2.03 14.85 7.88
CA ALA A 120 -0.63 14.75 7.53
C ALA A 120 0.00 13.55 8.22
N GLY A 121 0.97 12.92 7.58
CA GLY A 121 1.68 11.78 8.14
C GLY A 121 3.12 11.72 7.69
N LEU A 122 3.98 11.25 8.58
CA LEU A 122 5.40 11.00 8.33
C LEU A 122 5.75 9.60 8.80
N THR A 123 6.63 8.93 8.07
CA THR A 123 7.25 7.68 8.53
C THR A 123 8.76 7.73 8.42
N ILE A 124 9.43 7.12 9.39
CA ILE A 124 10.87 6.82 9.35
C ILE A 124 10.99 5.33 9.10
N ASN A 125 11.75 4.97 8.08
CA ASN A 125 11.94 3.61 7.61
C ASN A 125 13.40 3.20 7.81
N TYR A 126 13.61 2.06 8.46
CA TYR A 126 14.88 1.33 8.45
C TYR A 126 14.72 0.12 7.53
N HIS A 127 15.48 0.05 6.47
CA HIS A 127 15.42 -1.03 5.49
C HIS A 127 16.77 -1.72 5.39
N SER A 128 16.81 -3.01 5.66
CA SER A 128 17.99 -3.88 5.62
C SER A 128 17.88 -4.87 4.48
N TYR A 129 18.97 -5.03 3.76
CA TYR A 129 19.17 -5.97 2.67
C TYR A 129 20.27 -6.94 3.06
N SER A 130 20.05 -8.23 2.90
CA SER A 130 21.02 -9.28 3.24
C SER A 130 21.14 -10.26 2.08
N ILE A 131 22.37 -10.48 1.64
CA ILE A 131 22.70 -11.46 0.59
C ILE A 131 23.64 -12.48 1.21
N GLN A 132 23.28 -13.75 1.14
CA GLN A 132 24.08 -14.84 1.71
C GLN A 132 25.49 -14.84 1.11
N ASN A 133 26.51 -14.93 1.95
CA ASN A 133 27.93 -14.86 1.62
C ASN A 133 28.46 -13.51 1.09
N TYR A 134 27.60 -12.50 0.89
CA TYR A 134 27.99 -11.16 0.44
C TYR A 134 27.83 -10.09 1.52
N GLY A 135 27.13 -10.42 2.63
CA GLY A 135 26.93 -9.51 3.76
C GLY A 135 25.57 -8.82 3.76
N SER A 136 25.48 -7.76 4.55
CA SER A 136 24.25 -6.99 4.69
C SER A 136 24.52 -5.50 4.64
N THR A 137 23.56 -4.74 4.14
CA THR A 137 23.56 -3.28 4.12
C THR A 137 22.21 -2.75 4.57
N SER A 138 22.12 -1.48 4.93
CA SER A 138 20.86 -0.89 5.36
C SER A 138 20.80 0.60 5.03
N ALA A 139 19.59 1.12 4.96
CA ALA A 139 19.35 2.54 4.73
C ALA A 139 18.21 3.05 5.62
N PHE A 140 18.29 4.36 5.95
CA PHE A 140 17.21 5.09 6.59
C PHE A 140 16.60 6.07 5.61
N TYR A 141 15.28 6.07 5.48
CA TYR A 141 14.58 7.03 4.66
C TYR A 141 13.26 7.46 5.28
N ILE A 142 12.78 8.60 4.82
CA ILE A 142 11.58 9.27 5.33
C ILE A 142 10.53 9.27 4.22
N ASN A 143 9.30 8.93 4.58
CA ASN A 143 8.15 9.12 3.71
C ASN A 143 7.24 10.19 4.31
N ALA A 144 6.51 10.89 3.45
CA ALA A 144 5.51 11.88 3.83
C ALA A 144 4.21 11.63 3.08
N GLY A 145 3.10 11.84 3.75
CA GLY A 145 1.77 11.74 3.17
C GLY A 145 0.86 12.87 3.62
N GLY A 146 -0.12 13.15 2.79
CA GLY A 146 -1.19 14.10 3.08
C GLY A 146 -2.51 13.61 2.53
N LEU A 147 -3.60 14.03 3.16
CA LEU A 147 -4.96 13.73 2.75
C LEU A 147 -5.85 14.91 3.11
N VAL A 148 -6.71 15.30 2.18
CA VAL A 148 -7.62 16.44 2.33
C VAL A 148 -9.02 15.99 1.94
N TYR A 149 -10.00 16.25 2.80
CA TYR A 149 -11.42 16.16 2.46
C TYR A 149 -11.83 17.46 1.75
N ILE A 150 -12.07 17.36 0.45
CA ILE A 150 -12.58 18.48 -0.37
C ILE A 150 -14.08 18.63 -0.15
N LEU A 151 -14.77 17.49 -0.04
CA LEU A 151 -16.16 17.30 0.35
C LEU A 151 -16.23 16.09 1.29
N ASP A 152 -17.31 15.88 1.97
CA ASP A 152 -17.51 14.71 2.83
C ASP A 152 -17.33 13.38 2.08
N GLU A 153 -17.67 13.39 0.78
CA GLU A 153 -17.57 12.23 -0.11
C GLU A 153 -16.29 12.23 -0.96
N LEU A 154 -15.57 13.35 -1.08
CA LEU A 154 -14.43 13.49 -1.98
C LEU A 154 -13.15 13.80 -1.23
N ARG A 155 -12.18 12.91 -1.32
CA ARG A 155 -10.85 13.02 -0.71
C ARG A 155 -9.78 13.12 -1.79
N TRP A 156 -8.81 13.97 -1.55
CA TRP A 156 -7.56 14.03 -2.30
C TRP A 156 -6.40 13.59 -1.41
N GLY A 157 -5.57 12.69 -1.91
CA GLY A 157 -4.39 12.21 -1.22
C GLY A 157 -3.12 12.39 -2.03
N PHE A 158 -2.00 12.54 -1.33
CA PHE A 158 -0.67 12.52 -1.92
C PHE A 158 0.31 11.82 -0.99
N PHE A 159 1.34 11.21 -1.58
CA PHE A 159 2.36 10.47 -0.86
C PHE A 159 3.71 10.59 -1.57
N VAL A 160 4.77 10.70 -0.81
CA VAL A 160 6.15 10.71 -1.29
C VAL A 160 6.94 9.68 -0.51
N ASN A 161 7.46 8.68 -1.21
CA ASN A 161 8.40 7.70 -0.68
C ASN A 161 9.83 8.20 -0.86
N ASN A 162 10.70 7.94 0.12
CA ASN A 162 12.11 8.31 0.12
C ASN A 162 12.37 9.81 -0.15
N LEU A 163 11.73 10.67 0.65
CA LEU A 163 11.83 12.13 0.54
C LEU A 163 13.27 12.63 0.68
N ASN A 164 14.10 12.00 1.48
CA ASN A 164 15.51 12.34 1.72
C ASN A 164 16.47 11.73 0.68
N ARG A 165 15.97 11.02 -0.35
CA ARG A 165 16.76 10.39 -1.42
C ARG A 165 17.87 9.49 -0.89
N ALA A 166 17.58 8.71 0.14
CA ALA A 166 18.52 7.74 0.68
C ALA A 166 18.89 6.69 -0.37
N SER A 167 20.13 6.26 -0.34
CA SER A 167 20.67 5.16 -1.18
C SER A 167 21.12 4.00 -0.30
N VAL A 168 21.25 2.83 -0.90
CA VAL A 168 21.80 1.63 -0.26
C VAL A 168 23.26 1.50 -0.67
N ALA A 169 24.20 1.71 0.28
CA ALA A 169 25.65 1.65 0.09
C ALA A 169 26.21 2.61 -1.00
N ASP A 170 27.53 2.54 -1.23
CA ASP A 170 28.27 3.35 -2.22
C ASP A 170 28.02 2.95 -3.69
N ILE A 171 27.07 2.08 -3.94
CA ILE A 171 26.66 1.66 -5.28
C ILE A 171 25.48 2.54 -5.70
N ASP A 172 25.40 2.95 -6.96
CA ASP A 172 24.34 3.78 -7.56
C ASP A 172 22.89 3.20 -7.44
N ASP A 173 22.66 2.24 -6.55
CA ASP A 173 21.37 1.64 -6.25
C ASP A 173 20.59 2.52 -5.26
N GLN A 174 19.99 3.57 -5.80
CA GLN A 174 19.13 4.45 -5.03
C GLN A 174 17.81 3.75 -4.72
N ILE A 175 17.38 3.83 -3.45
CA ILE A 175 16.00 3.49 -3.09
C ILE A 175 15.07 4.37 -3.94
N PRO A 176 14.05 3.79 -4.59
CA PRO A 176 13.15 4.55 -5.45
C PRO A 176 12.52 5.75 -4.73
N MET A 177 12.62 6.91 -5.35
CA MET A 177 11.76 8.04 -4.97
C MET A 177 10.47 7.94 -5.77
N VAL A 178 9.36 7.73 -5.09
CA VAL A 178 8.04 7.54 -5.69
C VAL A 178 7.11 8.64 -5.21
N PHE A 179 6.41 9.26 -6.16
CA PHE A 179 5.32 10.18 -5.91
C PHE A 179 4.00 9.51 -6.26
N ALA A 180 3.03 9.59 -5.37
CA ALA A 180 1.68 9.16 -5.64
C ALA A 180 0.69 10.27 -5.29
N THR A 181 -0.34 10.42 -6.11
CA THR A 181 -1.47 11.30 -5.82
C THR A 181 -2.75 10.66 -6.33
N GLY A 182 -3.88 10.95 -5.71
CA GLY A 182 -5.12 10.33 -6.12
C GLY A 182 -6.35 10.98 -5.51
N LEU A 183 -7.49 10.50 -5.97
CA LEU A 183 -8.81 10.89 -5.51
C LEU A 183 -9.58 9.65 -5.06
N SER A 184 -10.34 9.78 -3.99
CA SER A 184 -11.31 8.78 -3.55
C SER A 184 -12.67 9.46 -3.43
N PHE A 185 -13.66 8.93 -4.14
CA PHE A 185 -15.01 9.44 -4.20
C PHE A 185 -16.03 8.40 -3.75
N ASP A 186 -16.73 8.69 -2.65
CA ASP A 186 -17.78 7.83 -2.12
C ASP A 186 -19.12 8.22 -2.77
N ILE A 187 -19.50 7.54 -3.86
CA ILE A 187 -20.76 7.79 -4.58
C ILE A 187 -21.97 7.64 -3.63
N ILE A 188 -21.92 6.61 -2.81
CA ILE A 188 -22.85 6.36 -1.71
C ILE A 188 -22.04 5.78 -0.54
N GLN A 189 -22.64 5.66 0.63
CA GLN A 189 -21.95 5.25 1.86
C GLN A 189 -21.20 3.91 1.78
N ASN A 190 -21.63 3.02 0.89
CA ASN A 190 -21.09 1.68 0.72
C ASN A 190 -20.44 1.43 -0.65
N PHE A 191 -20.21 2.47 -1.45
CA PHE A 191 -19.58 2.35 -2.76
C PHE A 191 -18.61 3.49 -3.03
N SER A 192 -17.33 3.16 -3.21
CA SER A 192 -16.27 4.14 -3.49
C SER A 192 -15.56 3.86 -4.82
N LEU A 193 -15.21 4.95 -5.50
CA LEU A 193 -14.31 4.98 -6.66
C LEU A 193 -12.98 5.58 -6.23
N ASN A 194 -11.91 4.93 -6.64
CA ASN A 194 -10.56 5.33 -6.32
C ASN A 194 -9.74 5.48 -7.59
N PHE A 195 -9.03 6.57 -7.70
CA PHE A 195 -8.12 6.87 -8.80
C PHE A 195 -6.78 7.31 -8.24
N ALA A 196 -5.68 6.79 -8.75
CA ALA A 196 -4.35 7.23 -8.39
C ALA A 196 -3.42 7.32 -9.60
N LEU A 197 -2.47 8.22 -9.49
CA LEU A 197 -1.34 8.38 -10.38
C LEU A 197 -0.07 8.20 -9.54
N GLU A 198 0.74 7.23 -9.90
CA GLU A 198 2.02 6.94 -9.26
C GLU A 198 3.16 7.19 -10.24
N LYS A 199 4.22 7.82 -9.78
CA LYS A 199 5.44 8.10 -10.55
C LYS A 199 6.68 7.74 -9.75
N ASP A 200 7.30 6.62 -10.06
CA ASP A 200 8.73 6.41 -9.79
C ASP A 200 9.54 7.26 -10.78
N ILE A 201 10.54 7.99 -10.29
CA ILE A 201 11.35 8.89 -11.14
C ILE A 201 12.04 8.15 -12.30
N ARG A 202 12.23 6.83 -12.19
CA ARG A 202 12.94 5.97 -13.17
C ARG A 202 12.02 5.34 -14.21
N PHE A 203 10.71 5.26 -13.96
CA PHE A 203 9.73 4.55 -14.79
C PHE A 203 8.64 5.46 -15.31
N ASN A 204 7.84 4.98 -16.26
CA ASN A 204 6.65 5.67 -16.72
C ASN A 204 5.63 5.85 -15.58
N PRO A 205 4.76 6.87 -15.66
CA PRO A 205 3.68 7.02 -14.70
C PRO A 205 2.71 5.85 -14.78
N SER A 206 2.33 5.31 -13.62
CA SER A 206 1.27 4.32 -13.49
C SER A 206 -0.04 5.00 -13.14
N VAL A 207 -1.08 4.72 -13.91
CA VAL A 207 -2.46 5.11 -13.62
C VAL A 207 -3.17 3.91 -13.02
N GLN A 208 -3.83 4.12 -11.89
CA GLN A 208 -4.47 3.07 -11.11
C GLN A 208 -5.94 3.47 -10.88
N PHE A 209 -6.82 2.50 -11.03
CA PHE A 209 -8.24 2.67 -10.77
C PHE A 209 -8.77 1.50 -9.96
N GLY A 210 -9.58 1.79 -8.95
CA GLY A 210 -10.18 0.79 -8.09
C GLY A 210 -11.59 1.15 -7.67
N ILE A 211 -12.40 0.11 -7.46
CA ILE A 211 -13.74 0.22 -6.92
C ILE A 211 -13.86 -0.67 -5.68
N GLU A 212 -14.54 -0.16 -4.67
CA GLU A 212 -14.90 -0.92 -3.46
C GLU A 212 -16.41 -0.81 -3.25
N TYR A 213 -17.06 -1.95 -3.04
CA TYR A 213 -18.48 -2.03 -2.78
C TYR A 213 -18.77 -2.95 -1.58
N ASP A 214 -19.28 -2.36 -0.52
CA ASP A 214 -19.78 -3.08 0.64
C ASP A 214 -21.23 -3.54 0.33
N ILE A 215 -21.39 -4.78 -0.16
CA ILE A 215 -22.71 -5.36 -0.51
C ILE A 215 -23.61 -5.37 0.72
N ILE A 216 -23.04 -5.79 1.84
CA ILE A 216 -23.62 -5.78 3.16
C ILE A 216 -22.52 -5.41 4.17
N GLU A 217 -22.89 -5.13 5.41
CA GLU A 217 -21.95 -4.75 6.47
C GLU A 217 -20.78 -5.74 6.67
N TYR A 218 -21.00 -7.01 6.31
CA TYR A 218 -20.02 -8.08 6.52
C TYR A 218 -19.24 -8.48 5.25
N LEU A 219 -19.61 -7.98 4.07
CA LEU A 219 -19.04 -8.44 2.80
C LEU A 219 -18.73 -7.28 1.87
N SER A 220 -17.48 -7.12 1.55
CA SER A 220 -16.96 -6.15 0.58
C SER A 220 -16.43 -6.83 -0.67
N LEU A 221 -16.78 -6.32 -1.84
CA LEU A 221 -16.16 -6.70 -3.13
C LEU A 221 -15.31 -5.56 -3.65
N ARG A 222 -14.20 -5.92 -4.27
CA ARG A 222 -13.25 -4.97 -4.83
C ARG A 222 -12.75 -5.43 -6.18
N ALA A 223 -12.52 -4.46 -7.06
CA ALA A 223 -11.85 -4.69 -8.33
C ALA A 223 -11.00 -3.47 -8.68
N GLY A 224 -9.95 -3.70 -9.45
CA GLY A 224 -9.07 -2.63 -9.88
C GLY A 224 -8.29 -2.97 -11.14
N THR A 225 -7.66 -1.95 -11.70
CA THR A 225 -6.78 -2.08 -12.85
C THR A 225 -5.67 -1.03 -12.80
N SER A 226 -4.52 -1.37 -13.36
CA SER A 226 -3.41 -0.43 -13.60
C SER A 226 -2.87 -0.61 -15.00
N ASN A 227 -2.22 0.44 -15.55
CA ASN A 227 -1.65 0.40 -16.90
C ASN A 227 -0.16 0.01 -16.92
N ASP A 228 0.60 0.40 -15.90
CA ASP A 228 2.05 0.13 -15.81
C ASP A 228 2.44 -0.26 -14.38
N PRO A 229 2.69 -1.54 -14.10
CA PRO A 229 2.45 -2.67 -14.98
C PRO A 229 0.94 -2.90 -15.23
N SER A 230 0.61 -3.42 -16.43
CA SER A 230 -0.77 -3.75 -16.76
C SER A 230 -1.26 -4.92 -15.90
N ARG A 231 -2.25 -4.65 -15.05
CA ARG A 231 -2.83 -5.63 -14.12
C ARG A 231 -4.33 -5.47 -14.02
N PHE A 232 -5.01 -6.60 -13.85
CA PHE A 232 -6.36 -6.65 -13.32
C PHE A 232 -6.30 -7.26 -11.94
N THR A 233 -7.01 -6.65 -11.02
CA THR A 233 -7.04 -7.07 -9.61
C THR A 233 -8.48 -7.25 -9.17
N ALA A 234 -8.70 -8.20 -8.28
CA ALA A 234 -9.98 -8.33 -7.59
C ALA A 234 -9.76 -8.89 -6.19
N GLY A 235 -10.76 -8.69 -5.34
CA GLY A 235 -10.69 -9.19 -3.98
C GLY A 235 -12.03 -9.18 -3.27
N VAL A 236 -12.05 -9.88 -2.15
CA VAL A 236 -13.19 -9.98 -1.24
C VAL A 236 -12.73 -9.70 0.17
N GLY A 237 -13.52 -8.93 0.91
CA GLY A 237 -13.34 -8.67 2.33
C GLY A 237 -14.51 -9.22 3.14
N ILE A 238 -14.20 -9.91 4.22
CA ILE A 238 -15.18 -10.42 5.19
C ILE A 238 -14.92 -9.71 6.51
N ASN A 239 -15.91 -8.99 7.00
CA ASN A 239 -15.86 -8.24 8.26
C ASN A 239 -16.77 -8.91 9.29
N TYR A 240 -16.23 -9.29 10.43
CA TYR A 240 -16.99 -9.88 11.51
C TYR A 240 -16.46 -9.44 12.86
N SER A 241 -17.28 -8.70 13.62
CA SER A 241 -16.87 -8.13 14.91
C SER A 241 -15.59 -7.29 14.77
N ILE A 242 -14.52 -7.67 15.47
CA ILE A 242 -13.21 -7.02 15.39
C ILE A 242 -12.36 -7.50 14.20
N PHE A 243 -12.75 -8.58 13.52
CA PHE A 243 -11.96 -9.20 12.45
C PHE A 243 -12.36 -8.67 11.09
N SER A 244 -11.39 -8.36 10.25
CA SER A 244 -11.51 -8.18 8.81
C SER A 244 -10.54 -9.13 8.12
N LEU A 245 -11.06 -10.03 7.30
CA LEU A 245 -10.29 -10.95 6.48
C LEU A 245 -10.39 -10.50 5.03
N ASP A 246 -9.27 -10.18 4.43
CA ASP A 246 -9.19 -9.75 3.04
C ASP A 246 -8.41 -10.77 2.21
N TYR A 247 -8.98 -11.14 1.08
CA TYR A 247 -8.32 -11.94 0.06
C TYR A 247 -8.30 -11.16 -1.25
N ALA A 248 -7.17 -11.21 -1.95
CA ALA A 248 -6.99 -10.58 -3.24
C ALA A 248 -6.22 -11.47 -4.20
N PHE A 249 -6.46 -11.25 -5.48
CA PHE A 249 -5.60 -11.75 -6.55
C PHE A 249 -5.36 -10.66 -7.59
N PHE A 250 -4.24 -10.78 -8.28
CA PHE A 250 -3.98 -9.97 -9.47
C PHE A 250 -3.44 -10.83 -10.61
N THR A 251 -3.65 -10.36 -11.83
CA THR A 251 -3.14 -10.98 -13.04
C THR A 251 -1.86 -10.30 -13.49
N HIS A 252 -0.94 -11.06 -14.04
CA HIS A 252 0.18 -10.56 -14.82
C HIS A 252 0.15 -11.23 -16.18
N GLN A 253 0.39 -10.48 -17.26
CA GLN A 253 0.22 -11.00 -18.63
C GLN A 253 1.05 -12.26 -18.89
N ASP A 254 2.29 -12.30 -18.39
CA ASP A 254 3.24 -13.38 -18.66
C ASP A 254 3.43 -14.34 -17.47
N LEU A 255 3.15 -13.88 -16.24
CA LEU A 255 3.48 -14.62 -15.01
C LEU A 255 2.25 -15.24 -14.32
N GLY A 256 1.04 -15.04 -14.89
CA GLY A 256 -0.18 -15.64 -14.38
C GLY A 256 -0.78 -14.94 -13.16
N LEU A 257 -1.37 -15.71 -12.26
CA LEU A 257 -2.13 -15.23 -11.10
C LEU A 257 -1.27 -15.25 -9.84
N THR A 258 -1.40 -14.19 -9.04
CA THR A 258 -0.85 -14.12 -7.67
C THR A 258 -1.98 -14.00 -6.67
N HIS A 259 -1.91 -14.79 -5.61
CA HIS A 259 -2.89 -14.85 -4.53
C HIS A 259 -2.29 -14.35 -3.23
N GLN A 260 -3.08 -13.61 -2.44
CA GLN A 260 -2.63 -13.05 -1.18
C GLN A 260 -3.79 -12.83 -0.21
N ALA A 261 -3.47 -12.82 1.07
CA ALA A 261 -4.44 -12.64 2.12
C ALA A 261 -3.93 -11.71 3.22
N GLY A 262 -4.86 -11.07 3.91
CA GLY A 262 -4.58 -10.23 5.06
C GLY A 262 -5.67 -10.35 6.12
N ILE A 263 -5.29 -10.10 7.35
CA ILE A 263 -6.19 -10.04 8.49
C ILE A 263 -5.95 -8.73 9.22
N ILE A 264 -7.00 -8.00 9.52
CA ILE A 264 -6.97 -6.80 10.37
C ILE A 264 -7.86 -7.03 11.59
N LEU A 265 -7.34 -6.71 12.75
CA LEU A 265 -8.05 -6.67 14.02
C LEU A 265 -8.29 -5.20 14.39
N SER A 266 -9.56 -4.79 14.47
CA SER A 266 -9.98 -3.42 14.80
C SER A 266 -10.64 -3.38 16.17
N PHE A 267 -10.01 -2.77 17.15
CA PHE A 267 -10.50 -2.73 18.53
C PHE A 267 -11.24 -1.41 18.80
N GLY A 268 -12.54 -1.51 19.00
CA GLY A 268 -13.40 -0.34 19.24
C GLY A 268 -14.04 0.26 17.98
N LYS A 269 -13.83 -0.36 16.82
CA LYS A 269 -14.53 0.01 15.58
C LYS A 269 -15.99 -0.49 15.65
N GLU A 270 -16.94 0.38 15.35
CA GLU A 270 -18.36 0.06 15.26
C GLU A 270 -18.88 0.19 13.82
N GLY A 271 -19.51 -0.86 13.31
CA GLY A 271 -20.06 -0.91 11.95
C GLY A 271 -19.01 -1.12 10.85
N SER A 272 -19.39 -0.82 9.61
CA SER A 272 -18.45 -0.88 8.48
C SER A 272 -17.34 0.17 8.62
N ARG A 273 -16.20 -0.05 7.98
CA ARG A 273 -15.04 0.87 8.05
C ARG A 273 -15.40 2.27 7.57
N SER A 274 -16.05 2.39 6.42
CA SER A 274 -16.49 3.67 5.86
C SER A 274 -17.45 4.40 6.81
N SER A 275 -18.41 3.71 7.42
CA SER A 275 -19.34 4.30 8.40
C SER A 275 -18.61 4.76 9.68
N ALA A 276 -17.65 3.99 10.17
CA ALA A 276 -16.91 4.32 11.38
C ALA A 276 -16.03 5.56 11.20
N VAL A 277 -15.33 5.67 10.06
CA VAL A 277 -14.52 6.85 9.71
C VAL A 277 -15.41 8.09 9.61
N ARG A 278 -16.51 8.03 8.84
CA ARG A 278 -17.42 9.18 8.70
C ARG A 278 -18.02 9.61 10.03
N ARG A 279 -18.45 8.68 10.87
CA ARG A 279 -18.97 9.00 12.21
C ARG A 279 -17.93 9.75 13.04
N TYR A 280 -16.68 9.31 13.02
CA TYR A 280 -15.60 9.99 13.73
C TYR A 280 -15.36 11.41 13.21
N LEU A 281 -15.36 11.59 11.91
CA LEU A 281 -15.12 12.90 11.29
C LEU A 281 -16.28 13.89 11.61
N ASN A 282 -17.51 13.41 11.66
CA ASN A 282 -18.71 14.25 11.94
C ASN A 282 -18.97 14.52 13.42
N THR A 283 -18.32 13.80 14.36
CA THR A 283 -18.55 13.99 15.81
C THR A 283 -17.76 15.16 16.42
N ARG A 284 -16.98 15.91 15.65
CA ARG A 284 -16.17 17.02 16.14
C ARG A 284 -16.69 18.42 15.74
N GLU A 285 -17.93 18.50 15.26
CA GLU A 285 -18.65 19.78 15.09
C GLU A 285 -19.20 20.31 16.45
#